data_38c78d812066df9017df0988eef878f1
#
_entry.id   38c78d812066df9017df0988eef878f1
#
_cell.length_a   1.000
_cell.length_b   1.000
_cell.length_c   1.000
_cell.angle_alpha   90.00
_cell.angle_beta   90.00
_cell.angle_gamma   90.00
#
_symmetry.space_group_name_H-M   'P 1'
#
loop_
_entity.id
_entity.type
_entity.pdbx_description
1 polymer ?
#
loop_
_entity_poly.entity_id
_entity_poly.type
_entity_poly.pdbx_seq_one_letter_code
_entity_poly.pdbx_strand_id
1 'polypeptide(L)'
;LLNCIHLMNLKRLFHILFFLGVFLHISSAQSGTELSLGIDEFLSKPRLEYRGKKLGLCTNTGGVNHSGQRTIQLLEQKFGLNLLLTLDDWNGTPPFSDNHASAVVEGHPFDQINISDKIPVQIAEIIKDLDALFVDLQGIGIRSQLYTVTLKYLLRAGGSVGTSIIILDRPNPLGGEMVSGNIPQDTLGLPASFIPIPYRHGMTIGELARLLNTENDYRADLIIIPMENWRGQPWPEIGLDWVPISPGISTVDDLERFTITNILGTNEIFYNGVNTDRPYEILVHPKITSGSDLVFALYELDLAGVHILPAVSVPNTGPFAGQICNGVSVNVTDINVLEPWKVAIAIAEKIKTIYPDIKFIKSKDALTLFDKVVGSTDIRESIATMDWNRLSLYQASQGEQ
;
A
#
# COMPACT_ATOMS: atom_id res chain seq x y z
N LEU A 1 -31.86 15.62 65.38
CA LEU A 1 -31.25 14.42 64.78
C LEU A 1 -31.98 14.01 63.45
N LEU A 2 -33.32 14.09 63.37
CA LEU A 2 -34.08 13.73 62.17
C LEU A 2 -33.79 14.65 60.96
N ASN A 3 -33.55 15.96 61.20
CA ASN A 3 -33.25 16.89 60.07
C ASN A 3 -31.85 16.71 59.49
N CYS A 4 -30.87 16.17 60.22
CA CYS A 4 -29.53 15.90 59.70
C CYS A 4 -29.49 14.66 58.79
N ILE A 5 -30.31 13.64 59.05
CA ILE A 5 -30.37 12.42 58.26
C ILE A 5 -31.05 12.69 56.91
N HIS A 6 -32.02 13.61 56.86
CA HIS A 6 -32.69 13.98 55.58
C HIS A 6 -31.78 14.77 54.65
N LEU A 7 -30.95 15.67 55.17
CA LEU A 7 -29.98 16.44 54.39
C LEU A 7 -28.80 15.59 53.85
N MET A 8 -28.37 14.57 54.61
CA MET A 8 -27.33 13.63 54.16
C MET A 8 -27.80 12.74 53.00
N ASN A 9 -29.07 12.31 53.03
CA ASN A 9 -29.62 11.50 51.92
C ASN A 9 -29.83 12.32 50.65
N LEU A 10 -30.22 13.60 50.77
CA LEU A 10 -30.38 14.47 49.60
C LEU A 10 -29.03 14.78 48.91
N LYS A 11 -27.96 14.98 49.68
CA LYS A 11 -26.63 15.19 49.11
C LYS A 11 -26.07 13.93 48.41
N ARG A 12 -26.31 12.74 48.96
CA ARG A 12 -25.94 11.48 48.32
C ARG A 12 -26.75 11.22 47.01
N LEU A 13 -28.03 11.53 47.00
CA LEU A 13 -28.87 11.44 45.84
C LEU A 13 -28.40 12.41 44.73
N PHE A 14 -28.00 13.62 45.09
CA PHE A 14 -27.48 14.62 44.15
C PHE A 14 -26.14 14.20 43.57
N HIS A 15 -25.23 13.57 44.35
CA HIS A 15 -23.97 13.03 43.84
C HIS A 15 -24.17 11.82 42.91
N ILE A 16 -25.12 10.94 43.20
CA ILE A 16 -25.46 9.80 42.35
C ILE A 16 -26.07 10.27 41.01
N LEU A 17 -26.97 11.26 41.05
CA LEU A 17 -27.57 11.85 39.86
C LEU A 17 -26.54 12.66 39.05
N PHE A 18 -25.61 13.33 39.69
CA PHE A 18 -24.51 14.03 39.00
C PHE A 18 -23.55 13.05 38.29
N PHE A 19 -23.17 11.95 38.99
CA PHE A 19 -22.34 10.89 38.35
C PHE A 19 -23.09 10.15 37.26
N LEU A 20 -24.39 9.87 37.38
CA LEU A 20 -25.18 9.29 36.28
C LEU A 20 -25.34 10.28 35.11
N GLY A 21 -25.51 11.56 35.37
CA GLY A 21 -25.54 12.60 34.33
C GLY A 21 -24.22 12.75 33.57
N VAL A 22 -23.08 12.64 34.27
CA VAL A 22 -21.75 12.67 33.68
C VAL A 22 -21.47 11.40 32.86
N PHE A 23 -21.92 10.22 33.35
CA PHE A 23 -21.82 8.99 32.58
C PHE A 23 -22.72 8.96 31.33
N LEU A 24 -23.90 9.58 31.39
CA LEU A 24 -24.80 9.73 30.22
C LEU A 24 -24.29 10.76 29.20
N HIS A 25 -23.43 11.72 29.62
CA HIS A 25 -22.80 12.66 28.69
C HIS A 25 -21.49 12.15 28.06
N ILE A 26 -20.88 11.10 28.62
CA ILE A 26 -19.69 10.45 28.03
C ILE A 26 -20.11 9.41 26.98
N SER A 27 -21.38 9.01 26.96
CA SER A 27 -21.96 8.15 25.90
C SER A 27 -22.61 8.91 24.75
N SER A 28 -22.38 10.20 24.58
CA SER A 28 -22.47 10.79 23.25
C SER A 28 -21.23 10.30 22.48
N ALA A 29 -21.30 9.03 22.07
CA ALA A 29 -20.46 8.54 21.01
C ALA A 29 -20.42 9.63 19.94
N GLN A 30 -19.23 10.13 19.64
CA GLN A 30 -18.97 10.70 18.34
C GLN A 30 -19.59 9.71 17.34
N SER A 31 -20.75 10.03 16.82
CA SER A 31 -21.22 9.49 15.55
C SER A 31 -20.29 10.10 14.49
N GLY A 32 -19.03 9.67 14.51
CA GLY A 32 -18.18 9.79 13.35
C GLY A 32 -18.96 9.08 12.26
N THR A 33 -19.36 9.81 11.26
CA THR A 33 -19.99 9.24 10.08
C THR A 33 -19.03 8.18 9.56
N GLU A 34 -19.51 6.93 9.51
CA GLU A 34 -18.74 5.76 9.08
C GLU A 34 -18.14 6.00 7.70
N LEU A 35 -16.92 5.49 7.47
CA LEU A 35 -16.27 5.58 6.17
C LEU A 35 -17.11 4.85 5.12
N SER A 36 -17.44 5.53 4.04
CA SER A 36 -18.11 4.96 2.88
C SER A 36 -17.13 4.88 1.70
N LEU A 37 -16.93 3.69 1.17
CA LEU A 37 -16.03 3.46 0.05
C LEU A 37 -16.65 3.92 -1.28
N GLY A 38 -15.83 4.18 -2.29
CA GLY A 38 -16.31 4.58 -3.62
C GLY A 38 -17.34 3.61 -4.21
N ILE A 39 -17.22 2.30 -3.96
CA ILE A 39 -18.22 1.32 -4.39
C ILE A 39 -19.55 1.51 -3.66
N ASP A 40 -19.56 1.79 -2.36
CA ASP A 40 -20.76 2.01 -1.59
C ASP A 40 -21.46 3.28 -2.07
N GLU A 41 -20.71 4.36 -2.30
CA GLU A 41 -21.21 5.62 -2.87
C GLU A 41 -21.77 5.45 -4.28
N PHE A 42 -21.12 4.64 -5.11
CA PHE A 42 -21.62 4.33 -6.43
C PHE A 42 -22.97 3.60 -6.37
N LEU A 43 -23.09 2.61 -5.49
CA LEU A 43 -24.29 1.78 -5.35
C LEU A 43 -25.42 2.45 -4.58
N SER A 44 -25.16 3.49 -3.79
CA SER A 44 -26.16 4.27 -3.05
C SER A 44 -27.17 4.98 -3.96
N LYS A 45 -26.82 5.21 -5.24
CA LYS A 45 -27.63 5.87 -6.25
C LYS A 45 -28.11 4.89 -7.32
N PRO A 46 -29.26 5.15 -8.01
CA PRO A 46 -29.80 4.22 -9.02
C PRO A 46 -28.88 3.92 -10.20
N ARG A 47 -28.05 4.86 -10.64
CA ARG A 47 -27.08 4.73 -11.74
C ARG A 47 -27.68 4.13 -13.04
N LEU A 48 -28.86 4.63 -13.43
CA LEU A 48 -29.61 4.11 -14.58
C LEU A 48 -28.86 4.23 -15.91
N GLU A 49 -27.93 5.17 -16.01
CA GLU A 49 -27.05 5.43 -17.16
C GLU A 49 -26.14 4.24 -17.52
N TYR A 50 -25.91 3.31 -16.60
CA TYR A 50 -25.08 2.12 -16.85
C TYR A 50 -25.89 0.86 -17.21
N ARG A 51 -27.23 0.92 -17.16
CA ARG A 51 -28.07 -0.23 -17.53
C ARG A 51 -27.97 -0.51 -19.02
N GLY A 52 -27.71 -1.77 -19.38
CA GLY A 52 -27.58 -2.22 -20.77
C GLY A 52 -26.30 -1.73 -21.48
N LYS A 53 -25.37 -1.16 -20.73
CA LYS A 53 -24.04 -0.77 -21.22
C LYS A 53 -23.09 -1.97 -21.17
N LYS A 54 -22.09 -1.94 -22.04
CA LYS A 54 -20.96 -2.88 -22.01
C LYS A 54 -19.97 -2.43 -20.95
N LEU A 55 -19.92 -3.14 -19.84
CA LEU A 55 -19.15 -2.77 -18.65
C LEU A 55 -18.02 -3.75 -18.39
N GLY A 56 -16.86 -3.21 -18.03
CA GLY A 56 -15.73 -3.96 -17.51
C GLY A 56 -15.43 -3.59 -16.05
N LEU A 57 -14.70 -4.46 -15.37
CA LEU A 57 -14.15 -4.22 -14.03
C LEU A 57 -12.68 -4.63 -14.02
N CYS A 58 -11.81 -3.74 -13.55
CA CYS A 58 -10.45 -4.07 -13.14
C CYS A 58 -10.38 -4.05 -11.61
N THR A 59 -10.02 -5.17 -11.00
CA THR A 59 -10.03 -5.30 -9.52
C THR A 59 -8.96 -6.27 -9.03
N ASN A 60 -8.71 -6.20 -7.71
CA ASN A 60 -7.91 -7.18 -6.97
C ASN A 60 -8.73 -7.77 -5.80
N THR A 61 -8.10 -8.62 -4.99
CA THR A 61 -8.76 -9.23 -3.83
C THR A 61 -9.31 -8.24 -2.83
N GLY A 62 -8.72 -7.03 -2.72
CA GLY A 62 -9.21 -5.94 -1.89
C GLY A 62 -10.44 -5.21 -2.44
N GLY A 63 -10.93 -5.56 -3.65
CA GLY A 63 -12.14 -5.00 -4.26
C GLY A 63 -13.41 -5.49 -3.56
N VAL A 64 -13.69 -4.92 -2.39
CA VAL A 64 -14.88 -5.21 -1.56
C VAL A 64 -15.55 -3.92 -1.12
N ASN A 65 -16.85 -3.99 -0.82
CA ASN A 65 -17.55 -2.88 -0.19
C ASN A 65 -17.29 -2.83 1.33
N HIS A 66 -17.85 -1.84 2.00
CA HIS A 66 -17.78 -1.69 3.46
C HIS A 66 -18.17 -2.96 4.24
N SER A 67 -19.12 -3.73 3.76
CA SER A 67 -19.60 -4.98 4.39
C SER A 67 -18.79 -6.22 3.97
N GLY A 68 -17.67 -6.08 3.27
CA GLY A 68 -16.84 -7.19 2.79
C GLY A 68 -17.39 -7.93 1.56
N GLN A 69 -18.46 -7.43 0.92
CA GLN A 69 -18.99 -8.04 -0.29
C GLN A 69 -18.14 -7.66 -1.50
N ARG A 70 -17.86 -8.62 -2.38
CA ARG A 70 -17.02 -8.42 -3.56
C ARG A 70 -17.65 -7.46 -4.55
N THR A 71 -16.89 -6.45 -4.98
CA THR A 71 -17.33 -5.47 -6.00
C THR A 71 -17.76 -6.13 -7.30
N ILE A 72 -17.07 -7.20 -7.72
CA ILE A 72 -17.45 -7.98 -8.89
C ILE A 72 -18.88 -8.52 -8.78
N GLN A 73 -19.28 -9.08 -7.63
CA GLN A 73 -20.62 -9.62 -7.42
C GLN A 73 -21.67 -8.51 -7.41
N LEU A 74 -21.37 -7.39 -6.77
CA LEU A 74 -22.26 -6.25 -6.65
C LEU A 74 -22.54 -5.60 -8.01
N LEU A 75 -21.51 -5.38 -8.83
CA LEU A 75 -21.68 -4.80 -10.17
C LEU A 75 -22.34 -5.78 -11.13
N GLU A 76 -21.97 -7.07 -11.09
CA GLU A 76 -22.59 -8.10 -11.92
C GLU A 76 -24.09 -8.21 -11.67
N GLN A 77 -24.51 -8.30 -10.41
CA GLN A 77 -25.92 -8.42 -10.04
C GLN A 77 -26.74 -7.19 -10.43
N LYS A 78 -26.16 -5.99 -10.36
CA LYS A 78 -26.89 -4.74 -10.57
C LYS A 78 -26.93 -4.29 -12.02
N PHE A 79 -25.87 -4.52 -12.79
CA PHE A 79 -25.70 -3.96 -14.13
C PHE A 79 -25.35 -5.02 -15.19
N GLY A 80 -24.78 -6.15 -14.80
CA GLY A 80 -24.13 -7.11 -15.68
C GLY A 80 -22.71 -6.65 -16.06
N LEU A 81 -21.77 -7.59 -16.07
CA LEU A 81 -20.40 -7.33 -16.52
C LEU A 81 -20.12 -8.09 -17.82
N ASN A 82 -19.33 -7.51 -18.70
CA ASN A 82 -18.87 -8.13 -19.94
C ASN A 82 -17.42 -8.58 -19.86
N LEU A 83 -16.62 -7.93 -19.00
CA LEU A 83 -15.19 -8.14 -18.90
C LEU A 83 -14.71 -7.97 -17.46
N LEU A 84 -13.86 -8.91 -17.02
CA LEU A 84 -13.08 -8.80 -15.79
C LEU A 84 -11.59 -8.74 -16.15
N LEU A 85 -10.93 -7.65 -15.75
CA LEU A 85 -9.48 -7.52 -15.82
C LEU A 85 -8.88 -7.87 -14.47
N THR A 86 -7.95 -8.81 -14.46
CA THR A 86 -7.24 -9.26 -13.26
C THR A 86 -5.76 -8.89 -13.34
N LEU A 87 -5.10 -8.90 -12.19
CA LEU A 87 -3.68 -8.62 -12.04
C LEU A 87 -3.06 -9.76 -11.25
N ASP A 88 -1.81 -10.10 -11.53
CA ASP A 88 -1.03 -10.93 -10.63
C ASP A 88 -0.75 -10.16 -9.33
N ASP A 89 -0.48 -10.87 -8.26
CA ASP A 89 0.07 -10.25 -7.08
C ASP A 89 1.53 -9.79 -7.33
N TRP A 90 2.14 -9.16 -6.33
CA TRP A 90 3.53 -8.72 -6.39
C TRP A 90 4.53 -9.85 -6.73
N ASN A 91 4.19 -11.09 -6.41
CA ASN A 91 5.02 -12.28 -6.65
C ASN A 91 4.66 -13.01 -7.96
N GLY A 92 3.76 -12.47 -8.79
CA GLY A 92 3.29 -13.08 -10.01
C GLY A 92 2.26 -14.19 -9.81
N THR A 93 1.66 -14.29 -8.62
CA THR A 93 0.58 -15.23 -8.34
C THR A 93 -0.76 -14.58 -8.72
N PRO A 94 -1.63 -15.25 -9.49
CA PRO A 94 -2.96 -14.73 -9.77
C PRO A 94 -3.73 -14.47 -8.47
N PRO A 95 -4.29 -13.28 -8.27
CA PRO A 95 -4.95 -12.89 -7.00
C PRO A 95 -6.18 -13.75 -6.66
N PHE A 96 -6.63 -14.55 -7.62
CA PHE A 96 -7.79 -15.44 -7.49
C PHE A 96 -7.40 -16.92 -7.62
N SER A 97 -6.11 -17.31 -7.39
CA SER A 97 -5.71 -18.72 -7.44
C SER A 97 -6.21 -19.51 -6.23
N ASP A 98 -6.78 -20.64 -6.52
CA ASP A 98 -7.14 -21.83 -5.75
C ASP A 98 -8.00 -21.74 -4.48
N ASN A 99 -7.70 -20.99 -3.47
CA ASN A 99 -8.53 -20.94 -2.25
C ASN A 99 -9.37 -19.66 -2.11
N HIS A 100 -9.09 -18.65 -2.93
CA HIS A 100 -9.90 -17.46 -3.09
C HIS A 100 -10.65 -17.43 -4.42
N ALA A 101 -10.45 -18.42 -5.28
CA ALA A 101 -11.09 -18.60 -6.60
C ALA A 101 -12.62 -18.77 -6.53
N SER A 102 -13.17 -19.08 -5.38
CA SER A 102 -14.63 -19.01 -5.19
C SER A 102 -15.20 -17.59 -5.32
N ALA A 103 -14.36 -16.60 -5.54
CA ALA A 103 -14.79 -15.23 -5.90
C ALA A 103 -14.84 -14.99 -7.42
N VAL A 104 -14.28 -15.87 -8.24
CA VAL A 104 -14.65 -15.98 -9.64
C VAL A 104 -16.04 -16.59 -9.62
N VAL A 105 -17.02 -15.82 -10.01
CA VAL A 105 -18.42 -16.22 -9.98
C VAL A 105 -18.55 -17.35 -10.97
N GLU A 106 -18.45 -18.61 -10.50
CA GLU A 106 -18.62 -19.79 -11.35
C GLU A 106 -19.94 -19.68 -12.11
N GLY A 107 -19.86 -19.74 -13.45
CA GLY A 107 -21.03 -19.72 -14.31
C GLY A 107 -21.46 -18.33 -14.83
N HIS A 108 -20.68 -17.26 -14.62
CA HIS A 108 -20.99 -15.94 -15.19
C HIS A 108 -20.44 -15.75 -16.62
N PRO A 109 -21.20 -15.09 -17.49
CA PRO A 109 -20.91 -15.02 -18.93
C PRO A 109 -19.97 -13.86 -19.30
N PHE A 110 -19.01 -13.47 -18.47
CA PHE A 110 -18.04 -12.43 -18.81
C PHE A 110 -16.65 -13.01 -19.06
N ASP A 111 -15.91 -12.36 -19.97
CA ASP A 111 -14.53 -12.71 -20.25
C ASP A 111 -13.61 -12.28 -19.09
N GLN A 112 -12.66 -13.14 -18.73
CA GLN A 112 -11.63 -12.82 -17.73
C GLN A 112 -10.26 -12.76 -18.42
N ILE A 113 -9.55 -11.63 -18.25
CA ILE A 113 -8.23 -11.41 -18.86
C ILE A 113 -7.26 -10.90 -17.82
N ASN A 114 -6.11 -11.57 -17.66
CA ASN A 114 -5.00 -11.06 -16.87
C ASN A 114 -4.23 -10.00 -17.71
N ILE A 115 -3.99 -8.83 -17.09
CA ILE A 115 -3.32 -7.70 -17.75
C ILE A 115 -1.96 -7.35 -17.12
N SER A 116 -1.40 -8.17 -16.23
CA SER A 116 -0.15 -7.89 -15.54
C SER A 116 1.05 -7.72 -16.47
N ASP A 117 1.06 -8.43 -17.60
CA ASP A 117 2.09 -8.38 -18.63
C ASP A 117 1.74 -7.47 -19.82
N LYS A 118 0.59 -6.84 -19.81
CA LYS A 118 0.07 -6.07 -20.94
C LYS A 118 0.57 -4.63 -20.94
N ILE A 119 0.91 -4.15 -22.14
CA ILE A 119 1.20 -2.73 -22.38
C ILE A 119 -0.07 -1.96 -22.78
N PRO A 120 -0.08 -0.62 -22.69
CA PRO A 120 -1.31 0.17 -22.92
C PRO A 120 -2.02 -0.08 -24.23
N VAL A 121 -1.30 -0.33 -25.33
CA VAL A 121 -1.91 -0.61 -26.65
C VAL A 121 -2.68 -1.93 -26.65
N GLN A 122 -2.18 -2.94 -25.96
CA GLN A 122 -2.87 -4.24 -25.82
C GLN A 122 -4.10 -4.11 -24.92
N ILE A 123 -4.00 -3.34 -23.85
CA ILE A 123 -5.14 -3.04 -22.96
C ILE A 123 -6.21 -2.26 -23.74
N ALA A 124 -5.81 -1.29 -24.56
CA ALA A 124 -6.73 -0.53 -25.42
C ALA A 124 -7.55 -1.44 -26.34
N GLU A 125 -6.92 -2.41 -27.00
CA GLU A 125 -7.60 -3.40 -27.84
C GLU A 125 -8.61 -4.26 -27.05
N ILE A 126 -8.32 -4.56 -25.79
CA ILE A 126 -9.19 -5.36 -24.91
C ILE A 126 -10.43 -4.55 -24.50
N ILE A 127 -10.27 -3.25 -24.21
CA ILE A 127 -11.35 -2.42 -23.62
C ILE A 127 -12.10 -1.57 -24.64
N LYS A 128 -11.69 -1.52 -25.91
CA LYS A 128 -12.23 -0.59 -26.93
C LYS A 128 -13.74 -0.70 -27.17
N ASP A 129 -14.31 -1.87 -26.95
CA ASP A 129 -15.76 -2.12 -27.14
C ASP A 129 -16.59 -1.91 -25.87
N LEU A 130 -15.97 -1.50 -24.75
CA LEU A 130 -16.65 -1.18 -23.51
C LEU A 130 -17.15 0.26 -23.54
N ASP A 131 -18.34 0.48 -22.99
CA ASP A 131 -18.85 1.83 -22.70
C ASP A 131 -18.12 2.44 -21.47
N ALA A 132 -17.79 1.60 -20.47
CA ALA A 132 -17.05 2.01 -19.29
C ALA A 132 -16.27 0.85 -18.66
N LEU A 133 -15.12 1.19 -18.07
CA LEU A 133 -14.31 0.30 -17.24
C LEU A 133 -14.26 0.82 -15.81
N PHE A 134 -14.84 0.07 -14.89
CA PHE A 134 -14.68 0.32 -13.46
C PHE A 134 -13.30 -0.12 -12.99
N VAL A 135 -12.70 0.64 -12.10
CA VAL A 135 -11.42 0.32 -11.47
C VAL A 135 -11.60 0.37 -9.96
N ASP A 136 -11.46 -0.78 -9.33
CA ASP A 136 -11.59 -0.97 -7.89
C ASP A 136 -10.38 -1.72 -7.36
N LEU A 137 -9.29 -0.99 -7.11
CA LEU A 137 -7.99 -1.52 -6.74
C LEU A 137 -7.58 -1.01 -5.36
N GLN A 138 -7.43 -1.91 -4.39
CA GLN A 138 -6.80 -1.57 -3.12
C GLN A 138 -5.29 -1.55 -3.29
N GLY A 139 -4.70 -0.38 -3.11
CA GLY A 139 -3.25 -0.19 -3.10
C GLY A 139 -2.62 -0.39 -1.72
N ILE A 140 -1.29 -0.32 -1.65
CA ILE A 140 -0.49 -0.40 -0.43
C ILE A 140 0.15 0.94 -0.02
N GLY A 141 -0.13 2.01 -0.75
CA GLY A 141 0.28 3.37 -0.40
C GLY A 141 1.72 3.76 -0.76
N ILE A 142 2.48 2.90 -1.46
CA ILE A 142 3.82 3.21 -1.96
C ILE A 142 3.88 3.19 -3.49
N ARG A 143 4.80 3.99 -4.05
CA ARG A 143 4.99 4.12 -5.50
C ARG A 143 5.30 2.81 -6.21
N SER A 144 6.13 1.97 -5.62
CA SER A 144 6.69 0.76 -6.24
C SER A 144 5.74 -0.42 -6.24
N GLN A 145 4.45 -0.20 -6.47
CA GLN A 145 3.44 -1.25 -6.56
C GLN A 145 2.89 -1.41 -7.97
N LEU A 146 2.46 -2.63 -8.30
CA LEU A 146 1.91 -2.97 -9.62
C LEU A 146 0.66 -2.12 -9.96
N TYR A 147 -0.20 -1.89 -8.99
CA TYR A 147 -1.49 -1.22 -9.23
C TYR A 147 -1.34 0.24 -9.66
N THR A 148 -0.28 0.93 -9.23
CA THR A 148 0.03 2.30 -9.68
C THR A 148 0.37 2.33 -11.16
N VAL A 149 1.16 1.34 -11.60
CA VAL A 149 1.53 1.17 -13.03
C VAL A 149 0.31 0.78 -13.85
N THR A 150 -0.49 -0.14 -13.34
CA THR A 150 -1.73 -0.57 -13.99
C THR A 150 -2.68 0.59 -14.19
N LEU A 151 -2.90 1.40 -13.16
CA LEU A 151 -3.74 2.60 -13.26
C LEU A 151 -3.28 3.53 -14.38
N LYS A 152 -1.97 3.80 -14.46
CA LYS A 152 -1.36 4.58 -15.56
C LYS A 152 -1.68 3.98 -16.92
N TYR A 153 -1.58 2.67 -17.04
CA TYR A 153 -1.82 1.97 -18.30
C TYR A 153 -3.30 1.97 -18.71
N LEU A 154 -4.20 1.80 -17.75
CA LEU A 154 -5.65 1.87 -17.96
C LEU A 154 -6.09 3.27 -18.42
N LEU A 155 -5.58 4.33 -17.78
CA LEU A 155 -5.87 5.70 -18.17
C LEU A 155 -5.39 6.00 -19.60
N ARG A 156 -4.16 5.62 -19.94
CA ARG A 156 -3.62 5.79 -21.27
C ARG A 156 -4.41 4.99 -22.32
N ALA A 157 -4.77 3.76 -22.00
CA ALA A 157 -5.58 2.91 -22.89
C ALA A 157 -6.97 3.51 -23.09
N GLY A 158 -7.70 3.84 -22.02
CA GLY A 158 -9.04 4.44 -22.09
C GLY A 158 -9.06 5.73 -22.90
N GLY A 159 -8.09 6.64 -22.64
CA GLY A 159 -7.97 7.88 -23.40
C GLY A 159 -7.72 7.68 -24.90
N SER A 160 -7.04 6.57 -25.29
CA SER A 160 -6.76 6.28 -26.70
C SER A 160 -7.95 5.70 -27.48
N VAL A 161 -8.90 5.05 -26.80
CA VAL A 161 -10.06 4.39 -27.44
C VAL A 161 -11.41 4.98 -27.04
N GLY A 162 -11.42 5.94 -26.11
CA GLY A 162 -12.64 6.62 -25.67
C GLY A 162 -13.50 5.84 -24.68
N THR A 163 -12.95 4.77 -24.06
CA THR A 163 -13.62 4.05 -22.99
C THR A 163 -13.58 4.88 -21.70
N SER A 164 -14.73 5.17 -21.08
CA SER A 164 -14.77 5.88 -19.78
C SER A 164 -14.11 5.05 -18.70
N ILE A 165 -13.21 5.67 -17.91
CA ILE A 165 -12.55 5.04 -16.77
C ILE A 165 -13.19 5.56 -15.48
N ILE A 166 -13.80 4.65 -14.71
CA ILE A 166 -14.54 4.97 -13.49
C ILE A 166 -13.76 4.42 -12.28
N ILE A 167 -13.16 5.29 -11.50
CA ILE A 167 -12.45 4.90 -10.28
C ILE A 167 -13.45 4.84 -9.12
N LEU A 168 -13.56 3.68 -8.49
CA LEU A 168 -14.22 3.49 -7.21
C LEU A 168 -13.17 3.71 -6.13
N ASP A 169 -13.15 4.92 -5.55
CA ASP A 169 -12.02 5.36 -4.73
C ASP A 169 -11.89 4.57 -3.43
N ARG A 170 -10.63 4.40 -2.97
CA ARG A 170 -10.26 3.63 -1.79
C ARG A 170 -9.24 4.34 -0.93
N PRO A 171 -9.25 4.12 0.41
CA PRO A 171 -8.29 4.75 1.31
C PRO A 171 -6.87 4.28 1.01
N ASN A 172 -5.93 5.20 1.13
CA ASN A 172 -4.53 4.85 1.21
C ASN A 172 -4.26 4.19 2.58
N PRO A 173 -3.80 2.93 2.65
CA PRO A 173 -3.69 2.24 3.92
C PRO A 173 -2.60 2.80 4.84
N LEU A 174 -1.64 3.54 4.29
CA LEU A 174 -0.63 4.26 5.07
C LEU A 174 -1.10 5.65 5.53
N GLY A 175 -2.33 6.05 5.20
CA GLY A 175 -2.86 7.39 5.42
C GLY A 175 -2.46 8.40 4.35
N GLY A 176 -3.06 9.58 4.41
CA GLY A 176 -2.89 10.67 3.44
C GLY A 176 -2.06 11.85 3.94
N GLU A 177 -1.73 11.92 5.23
CA GLU A 177 -1.06 13.09 5.81
C GLU A 177 0.47 13.04 5.65
N MET A 178 1.07 11.84 5.72
CA MET A 178 2.51 11.67 5.60
C MET A 178 2.92 11.36 4.17
N VAL A 179 3.76 12.21 3.62
CA VAL A 179 4.46 12.01 2.32
C VAL A 179 5.94 11.89 2.59
N SER A 180 6.62 10.86 2.08
CA SER A 180 8.04 10.67 2.31
C SER A 180 8.73 9.84 1.22
N GLY A 181 10.06 9.95 1.18
CA GLY A 181 10.91 9.28 0.21
C GLY A 181 11.08 10.12 -1.06
N ASN A 182 12.01 9.67 -1.89
CA ASN A 182 12.41 10.40 -3.08
C ASN A 182 11.37 10.35 -4.21
N ILE A 183 11.40 11.37 -5.04
CA ILE A 183 10.82 11.36 -6.38
C ILE A 183 11.86 10.76 -7.33
N PRO A 184 11.49 9.81 -8.20
CA PRO A 184 12.44 9.18 -9.12
C PRO A 184 13.02 10.15 -10.13
N GLN A 185 14.27 9.90 -10.53
CA GLN A 185 14.95 10.69 -11.55
C GLN A 185 14.52 10.25 -12.96
N ASP A 186 14.15 11.19 -13.81
CA ASP A 186 13.75 10.95 -15.21
C ASP A 186 14.88 10.36 -16.09
N THR A 187 16.12 10.56 -15.66
CA THR A 187 17.33 10.13 -16.39
C THR A 187 17.58 8.63 -16.39
N LEU A 188 16.81 7.83 -15.63
CA LEU A 188 17.05 6.40 -15.46
C LEU A 188 16.64 5.55 -16.67
N GLY A 189 16.01 6.14 -17.69
CA GLY A 189 15.45 5.35 -18.79
C GLY A 189 14.53 4.23 -18.30
N LEU A 190 13.86 4.48 -17.17
CA LEU A 190 12.94 3.54 -16.59
C LEU A 190 11.82 3.23 -17.57
N PRO A 191 11.31 1.99 -17.59
CA PRO A 191 10.18 1.62 -18.45
C PRO A 191 9.03 2.63 -18.31
N ALA A 192 8.11 2.61 -19.26
CA ALA A 192 6.90 3.45 -19.27
C ALA A 192 6.05 3.38 -17.97
N SER A 193 6.47 2.56 -17.02
CA SER A 193 5.95 2.43 -15.65
C SER A 193 6.41 3.49 -14.66
N PHE A 194 7.39 4.34 -15.04
CA PHE A 194 7.86 5.40 -14.15
C PHE A 194 6.75 6.40 -13.78
N ILE A 195 6.60 6.65 -12.49
CA ILE A 195 5.62 7.59 -11.94
C ILE A 195 6.38 8.56 -11.02
N PRO A 196 6.41 9.87 -11.34
CA PRO A 196 7.19 10.85 -10.61
C PRO A 196 6.47 11.32 -9.34
N ILE A 197 6.30 10.41 -8.40
CA ILE A 197 5.71 10.67 -7.08
C ILE A 197 6.63 10.17 -5.97
N PRO A 198 6.53 10.70 -4.76
CA PRO A 198 7.28 10.23 -3.59
C PRO A 198 7.05 8.73 -3.33
N TYR A 199 7.98 8.07 -2.65
CA TYR A 199 7.88 6.65 -2.34
C TYR A 199 6.61 6.33 -1.54
N ARG A 200 6.37 6.99 -0.40
CA ARG A 200 5.10 7.06 0.31
C ARG A 200 4.37 8.31 -0.17
N HIS A 201 3.35 8.15 -0.99
CA HIS A 201 2.76 9.27 -1.73
C HIS A 201 1.51 9.88 -1.08
N GLY A 202 0.92 9.26 -0.07
CA GLY A 202 -0.25 9.79 0.66
C GLY A 202 -1.55 9.89 -0.14
N MET A 203 -1.56 9.62 -1.44
CA MET A 203 -2.74 9.77 -2.29
C MET A 203 -3.63 8.55 -2.27
N THR A 204 -4.96 8.76 -2.42
CA THR A 204 -5.91 7.70 -2.80
C THR A 204 -5.70 7.29 -4.26
N ILE A 205 -6.32 6.18 -4.67
CA ILE A 205 -6.24 5.76 -6.09
C ILE A 205 -6.96 6.74 -7.01
N GLY A 206 -8.02 7.40 -6.53
CA GLY A 206 -8.73 8.45 -7.27
C GLY A 206 -7.89 9.71 -7.46
N GLU A 207 -7.20 10.16 -6.41
CA GLU A 207 -6.28 11.30 -6.48
C GLU A 207 -5.11 11.01 -7.42
N LEU A 208 -4.54 9.80 -7.32
CA LEU A 208 -3.48 9.35 -8.20
C LEU A 208 -3.94 9.27 -9.66
N ALA A 209 -5.16 8.78 -9.93
CA ALA A 209 -5.73 8.73 -11.27
C ALA A 209 -5.86 10.13 -11.88
N ARG A 210 -6.32 11.10 -11.09
CA ARG A 210 -6.45 12.50 -11.53
C ARG A 210 -5.09 13.10 -11.88
N LEU A 211 -4.10 12.91 -11.00
CA LEU A 211 -2.73 13.37 -11.22
C LEU A 211 -2.17 12.79 -12.52
N LEU A 212 -2.22 11.46 -12.68
CA LEU A 212 -1.66 10.78 -13.84
C LEU A 212 -2.34 11.17 -15.15
N ASN A 213 -3.67 11.34 -15.14
CA ASN A 213 -4.42 11.74 -16.33
C ASN A 213 -4.06 13.16 -16.78
N THR A 214 -3.87 14.07 -15.82
CA THR A 214 -3.55 15.48 -16.07
C THR A 214 -2.10 15.66 -16.51
N GLU A 215 -1.15 15.15 -15.74
CA GLU A 215 0.28 15.36 -15.97
C GLU A 215 0.80 14.69 -17.24
N ASN A 216 0.15 13.62 -17.69
CA ASN A 216 0.58 12.90 -18.90
C ASN A 216 -0.31 13.19 -20.13
N ASP A 217 -1.30 14.09 -20.04
CA ASP A 217 -2.26 14.43 -21.10
C ASP A 217 -2.90 13.19 -21.77
N TYR A 218 -3.28 12.18 -20.93
CA TYR A 218 -3.90 10.96 -21.47
C TYR A 218 -5.31 11.19 -22.01
N ARG A 219 -5.98 12.28 -21.57
CA ARG A 219 -7.33 12.66 -21.99
C ARG A 219 -8.36 11.55 -21.80
N ALA A 220 -8.13 10.65 -20.83
CA ALA A 220 -9.13 9.67 -20.49
C ALA A 220 -10.39 10.39 -19.98
N ASP A 221 -11.56 9.91 -20.39
CA ASP A 221 -12.83 10.27 -19.77
C ASP A 221 -12.86 9.64 -18.37
N LEU A 222 -12.35 10.40 -17.40
CA LEU A 222 -12.10 9.96 -16.03
C LEU A 222 -13.21 10.42 -15.10
N ILE A 223 -13.90 9.45 -14.51
CA ILE A 223 -14.92 9.67 -13.47
C ILE A 223 -14.38 9.08 -12.17
N ILE A 224 -14.32 9.88 -11.10
CA ILE A 224 -13.93 9.42 -9.77
C ILE A 224 -15.18 9.42 -8.90
N ILE A 225 -15.51 8.26 -8.33
CA ILE A 225 -16.52 8.12 -7.29
C ILE A 225 -15.80 8.20 -5.96
N PRO A 226 -15.86 9.34 -5.27
CA PRO A 226 -15.09 9.56 -4.05
C PRO A 226 -15.61 8.70 -2.91
N MET A 227 -14.78 8.47 -1.92
CA MET A 227 -15.20 8.03 -0.60
C MET A 227 -15.89 9.17 0.15
N GLU A 228 -16.72 8.83 1.12
CA GLU A 228 -17.18 9.79 2.13
C GLU A 228 -16.56 9.48 3.50
N ASN A 229 -16.24 10.54 4.24
CA ASN A 229 -15.72 10.51 5.62
C ASN A 229 -14.28 9.98 5.79
N TRP A 230 -13.52 9.73 4.74
CA TRP A 230 -12.07 9.54 4.84
C TRP A 230 -11.36 10.91 4.93
N ARG A 231 -10.47 11.06 5.90
CA ARG A 231 -9.75 12.33 6.18
C ARG A 231 -8.24 12.12 6.22
N GLY A 232 -7.74 11.09 5.55
CA GLY A 232 -6.32 10.77 5.56
C GLY A 232 -5.88 9.81 6.66
N GLN A 233 -6.82 9.18 7.40
CA GLN A 233 -6.48 8.21 8.43
C GLN A 233 -5.82 6.96 7.82
N PRO A 234 -4.80 6.36 8.47
CA PRO A 234 -4.25 5.08 8.07
C PRO A 234 -5.23 3.93 8.38
N TRP A 235 -4.97 2.75 7.80
CA TRP A 235 -5.90 1.62 7.88
C TRP A 235 -6.32 1.21 9.30
N PRO A 236 -5.43 1.15 10.31
CA PRO A 236 -5.85 0.80 11.67
C PRO A 236 -6.91 1.74 12.28
N GLU A 237 -7.06 2.94 11.76
CA GLU A 237 -7.95 3.97 12.31
C GLU A 237 -9.30 4.09 11.58
N ILE A 238 -9.48 3.38 10.46
CA ILE A 238 -10.70 3.53 9.62
C ILE A 238 -11.80 2.51 9.91
N GLY A 239 -11.53 1.51 10.75
CA GLY A 239 -12.54 0.54 11.18
C GLY A 239 -12.94 -0.51 10.13
N LEU A 240 -12.19 -0.65 9.03
CA LEU A 240 -12.41 -1.69 8.03
C LEU A 240 -11.50 -2.89 8.25
N ASP A 241 -12.02 -4.08 8.00
CA ASP A 241 -11.21 -5.29 7.96
C ASP A 241 -10.23 -5.25 6.79
N TRP A 242 -8.98 -5.68 7.03
CA TRP A 242 -8.00 -5.84 5.96
C TRP A 242 -8.31 -7.09 5.13
N VAL A 243 -8.46 -6.91 3.84
CA VAL A 243 -8.54 -8.03 2.90
C VAL A 243 -7.15 -8.25 2.30
N PRO A 244 -6.53 -9.43 2.47
CA PRO A 244 -5.22 -9.72 1.90
C PRO A 244 -5.20 -9.49 0.38
N ILE A 245 -4.28 -8.66 -0.08
CA ILE A 245 -4.11 -8.33 -1.50
C ILE A 245 -2.96 -9.12 -2.14
N SER A 246 -2.18 -9.81 -1.34
CA SER A 246 -1.08 -10.69 -1.73
C SER A 246 -0.86 -11.72 -0.62
N PRO A 247 -0.42 -12.94 -0.93
CA PRO A 247 -0.11 -13.95 0.08
C PRO A 247 0.91 -13.52 1.14
N GLY A 248 1.82 -12.59 0.79
CA GLY A 248 2.81 -12.05 1.71
C GLY A 248 2.33 -10.81 2.49
N ILE A 249 1.13 -10.26 2.20
CA ILE A 249 0.57 -9.08 2.88
C ILE A 249 -0.81 -9.47 3.41
N SER A 250 -0.80 -10.34 4.42
CA SER A 250 -2.02 -10.91 5.01
C SER A 250 -2.66 -10.00 6.06
N THR A 251 -1.86 -9.12 6.67
CA THR A 251 -2.27 -8.17 7.69
C THR A 251 -1.78 -6.77 7.37
N VAL A 252 -2.30 -5.77 8.07
CA VAL A 252 -1.82 -4.38 7.99
C VAL A 252 -0.38 -4.28 8.50
N ASP A 253 -0.04 -5.02 9.54
CA ASP A 253 1.34 -5.07 10.05
C ASP A 253 2.32 -5.61 9.00
N ASP A 254 1.95 -6.61 8.20
CA ASP A 254 2.78 -7.11 7.10
C ASP A 254 2.97 -6.04 6.02
N LEU A 255 1.90 -5.29 5.71
CA LEU A 255 1.94 -4.17 4.77
C LEU A 255 2.90 -3.08 5.27
N GLU A 256 2.78 -2.67 6.51
CA GLU A 256 3.63 -1.63 7.11
C GLU A 256 5.11 -2.04 7.07
N ARG A 257 5.43 -3.27 7.50
CA ARG A 257 6.79 -3.83 7.43
C ARG A 257 7.30 -3.96 6.00
N PHE A 258 6.42 -4.37 5.07
CA PHE A 258 6.75 -4.46 3.64
C PHE A 258 7.25 -3.12 3.09
N THR A 259 6.66 -2.00 3.48
CA THR A 259 7.07 -0.68 2.99
C THR A 259 8.52 -0.34 3.30
N ILE A 260 9.08 -0.89 4.37
CA ILE A 260 10.48 -0.71 4.79
C ILE A 260 11.37 -1.78 4.16
N THR A 261 11.04 -3.05 4.42
CA THR A 261 11.96 -4.16 4.13
C THR A 261 11.99 -4.55 2.66
N ASN A 262 10.94 -4.24 1.89
CA ASN A 262 10.92 -4.47 0.46
C ASN A 262 11.99 -3.67 -0.29
N ILE A 263 12.34 -2.48 0.19
CA ILE A 263 13.39 -1.64 -0.41
C ILE A 263 14.73 -2.42 -0.47
N LEU A 264 15.07 -3.14 0.59
CA LEU A 264 16.33 -3.89 0.69
C LEU A 264 16.19 -5.37 0.31
N GLY A 265 15.01 -5.94 0.44
CA GLY A 265 14.71 -7.34 0.10
C GLY A 265 14.61 -7.62 -1.40
N THR A 266 14.35 -6.61 -2.23
CA THR A 266 14.10 -6.75 -3.68
C THR A 266 15.27 -7.29 -4.48
N ASN A 267 16.48 -7.25 -3.96
CA ASN A 267 17.70 -7.66 -4.67
C ASN A 267 18.23 -9.02 -4.24
N GLU A 268 17.49 -9.77 -3.43
CA GLU A 268 18.00 -10.97 -2.78
C GLU A 268 19.36 -10.72 -2.05
N ILE A 269 19.62 -9.48 -1.67
CA ILE A 269 20.79 -9.10 -0.87
C ILE A 269 20.53 -9.49 0.58
N PHE A 270 19.30 -9.24 1.05
CA PHE A 270 18.85 -9.63 2.37
C PHE A 270 17.68 -10.59 2.25
N TYR A 271 17.58 -11.50 3.19
CA TYR A 271 16.38 -12.26 3.39
C TYR A 271 15.43 -11.44 4.28
N ASN A 272 14.19 -11.26 3.84
CA ASN A 272 13.19 -10.42 4.51
C ASN A 272 12.01 -11.21 5.10
N GLY A 273 12.17 -12.52 5.29
CA GLY A 273 11.13 -13.36 5.87
C GLY A 273 9.99 -13.75 4.91
N VAL A 274 10.10 -13.42 3.63
CA VAL A 274 9.09 -13.82 2.64
C VAL A 274 8.90 -15.35 2.65
N ASN A 275 7.64 -15.81 2.49
CA ASN A 275 7.22 -17.21 2.58
C ASN A 275 7.40 -17.85 3.97
N THR A 276 7.31 -17.07 5.03
CA THR A 276 7.21 -17.55 6.41
C THR A 276 5.90 -17.07 7.05
N ASP A 277 5.68 -17.44 8.30
CA ASP A 277 4.58 -16.95 9.14
C ASP A 277 4.76 -15.48 9.60
N ARG A 278 5.95 -14.89 9.36
CA ARG A 278 6.30 -13.50 9.69
C ARG A 278 6.95 -12.80 8.49
N PRO A 279 6.23 -12.62 7.39
CA PRO A 279 6.77 -12.02 6.19
C PRO A 279 7.19 -10.56 6.44
N TYR A 280 8.24 -10.15 5.77
CA TYR A 280 8.75 -8.75 5.79
C TYR A 280 9.16 -8.21 7.16
N GLU A 281 9.21 -9.05 8.20
CA GLU A 281 9.58 -8.60 9.54
C GLU A 281 11.09 -8.44 9.72
N ILE A 282 11.89 -9.19 8.97
CA ILE A 282 13.34 -9.27 9.18
C ILE A 282 14.12 -8.79 7.96
N LEU A 283 15.34 -8.32 8.23
CA LEU A 283 16.39 -8.12 7.23
C LEU A 283 17.67 -8.79 7.75
N VAL A 284 17.96 -9.97 7.22
CA VAL A 284 19.09 -10.80 7.71
C VAL A 284 20.00 -11.23 6.56
N HIS A 285 21.29 -11.48 6.90
CA HIS A 285 22.30 -11.89 5.93
C HIS A 285 23.38 -12.75 6.62
N PRO A 286 23.95 -13.80 5.98
CA PRO A 286 24.92 -14.70 6.63
C PRO A 286 26.27 -14.03 6.98
N LYS A 287 26.60 -12.90 6.37
CA LYS A 287 27.80 -12.13 6.71
C LYS A 287 27.63 -11.15 7.88
N ILE A 288 26.42 -10.94 8.35
CA ILE A 288 26.18 -10.16 9.57
C ILE A 288 26.53 -11.08 10.75
N THR A 289 27.49 -10.68 11.55
CA THR A 289 27.97 -11.47 12.69
C THR A 289 27.25 -11.13 13.99
N SER A 290 26.72 -9.89 14.11
CA SER A 290 26.00 -9.40 15.30
C SER A 290 24.83 -8.50 14.91
N GLY A 291 23.61 -8.95 15.12
CA GLY A 291 22.42 -8.12 15.00
C GLY A 291 22.36 -7.05 16.10
N SER A 292 22.89 -7.35 17.29
CA SER A 292 22.90 -6.41 18.42
C SER A 292 23.77 -5.17 18.15
N ASP A 293 24.93 -5.34 17.50
CA ASP A 293 25.80 -4.20 17.17
C ASP A 293 25.12 -3.31 16.13
N LEU A 294 24.40 -3.92 15.18
CA LEU A 294 23.64 -3.19 14.18
C LEU A 294 22.48 -2.40 14.80
N VAL A 295 21.74 -3.02 15.73
CA VAL A 295 20.65 -2.34 16.46
C VAL A 295 21.21 -1.18 17.29
N PHE A 296 22.34 -1.38 17.98
CA PHE A 296 22.98 -0.31 18.75
C PHE A 296 23.33 0.90 17.87
N ALA A 297 23.92 0.66 16.68
CA ALA A 297 24.27 1.71 15.74
C ALA A 297 23.03 2.42 15.14
N LEU A 298 21.90 1.72 15.01
CA LEU A 298 20.63 2.29 14.52
C LEU A 298 19.89 3.09 15.61
N TYR A 299 20.02 2.68 16.86
CA TYR A 299 19.38 3.34 18.00
C TYR A 299 19.80 4.82 18.14
N GLU A 300 21.04 5.14 17.78
CA GLU A 300 21.56 6.52 17.81
C GLU A 300 20.89 7.46 16.79
N LEU A 301 20.13 6.91 15.82
CA LEU A 301 19.52 7.69 14.74
C LEU A 301 18.10 8.17 15.06
N ASP A 302 17.52 7.74 16.19
CA ASP A 302 16.16 8.10 16.62
C ASP A 302 15.12 7.99 15.46
N LEU A 303 14.98 6.76 14.93
CA LEU A 303 14.07 6.49 13.81
C LEU A 303 12.63 6.43 14.31
N ALA A 304 11.86 7.47 14.01
CA ALA A 304 10.48 7.60 14.47
C ALA A 304 9.56 6.51 13.90
N GLY A 305 8.59 6.06 14.70
CA GLY A 305 7.53 5.14 14.28
C GLY A 305 7.97 3.69 14.08
N VAL A 306 9.22 3.34 14.46
CA VAL A 306 9.74 1.98 14.31
C VAL A 306 10.53 1.54 15.53
N HIS A 307 10.41 0.26 15.87
CA HIS A 307 11.24 -0.40 16.88
C HIS A 307 12.06 -1.50 16.19
N ILE A 308 13.38 -1.39 16.26
CA ILE A 308 14.31 -2.32 15.61
C ILE A 308 14.96 -3.18 16.67
N LEU A 309 14.91 -4.51 16.48
CA LEU A 309 15.47 -5.50 17.39
C LEU A 309 16.44 -6.42 16.66
N PRO A 310 17.40 -7.08 17.39
CA PRO A 310 18.23 -8.11 16.78
C PRO A 310 17.41 -9.29 16.29
N ALA A 311 17.74 -9.83 15.12
CA ALA A 311 17.08 -11.00 14.56
C ALA A 311 18.09 -12.05 14.10
N VAL A 312 17.65 -13.31 14.19
CA VAL A 312 18.36 -14.48 13.64
C VAL A 312 17.34 -15.33 12.89
N SER A 313 17.71 -15.80 11.70
CA SER A 313 16.88 -16.69 10.91
C SER A 313 17.72 -17.71 10.14
N VAL A 314 17.12 -18.84 9.81
CA VAL A 314 17.66 -19.80 8.86
C VAL A 314 16.65 -19.94 7.72
N PRO A 315 16.86 -19.23 6.59
CA PRO A 315 15.94 -19.29 5.46
C PRO A 315 15.79 -20.72 4.93
N ASN A 316 14.58 -21.10 4.57
CA ASN A 316 14.29 -22.41 3.94
C ASN A 316 14.45 -22.36 2.42
N THR A 317 14.43 -21.17 1.83
CA THR A 317 14.47 -20.94 0.38
C THR A 317 15.40 -19.76 0.04
N GLY A 318 15.69 -19.60 -1.25
CA GLY A 318 16.49 -18.47 -1.75
C GLY A 318 17.99 -18.68 -1.57
N PRO A 319 18.79 -17.62 -1.81
CA PRO A 319 20.25 -17.70 -1.89
C PRO A 319 20.94 -18.02 -0.55
N PHE A 320 20.24 -17.91 0.57
CA PHE A 320 20.76 -18.15 1.92
C PHE A 320 20.13 -19.37 2.59
N ALA A 321 19.45 -20.24 1.83
CA ALA A 321 18.81 -21.43 2.36
C ALA A 321 19.78 -22.29 3.19
N GLY A 322 19.36 -22.69 4.40
CA GLY A 322 20.14 -23.51 5.34
C GLY A 322 21.30 -22.78 6.06
N GLN A 323 21.50 -21.48 5.82
CA GLN A 323 22.54 -20.69 6.48
C GLN A 323 21.97 -19.92 7.68
N ILE A 324 22.76 -19.84 8.77
CA ILE A 324 22.42 -18.95 9.88
C ILE A 324 22.67 -17.50 9.43
N CYS A 325 21.61 -16.70 9.44
CA CYS A 325 21.64 -15.29 9.07
C CYS A 325 21.27 -14.44 10.28
N ASN A 326 22.12 -13.48 10.63
CA ASN A 326 21.82 -12.47 11.63
C ASN A 326 21.41 -11.16 10.94
N GLY A 327 20.80 -10.27 11.70
CA GLY A 327 20.39 -8.94 11.24
C GLY A 327 19.41 -8.29 12.19
N VAL A 328 18.39 -7.66 11.65
CA VAL A 328 17.39 -6.93 12.43
C VAL A 328 15.96 -7.39 12.11
N SER A 329 15.07 -7.29 13.10
CA SER A 329 13.64 -7.25 12.89
C SER A 329 13.12 -5.82 12.99
N VAL A 330 12.10 -5.52 12.19
CA VAL A 330 11.49 -4.20 12.09
C VAL A 330 10.04 -4.31 12.53
N ASN A 331 9.67 -3.58 13.57
CA ASN A 331 8.31 -3.52 14.09
C ASN A 331 7.83 -2.07 14.00
N VAL A 332 6.77 -1.82 13.26
CA VAL A 332 6.15 -0.50 13.18
C VAL A 332 5.38 -0.25 14.46
N THR A 333 5.59 0.90 15.07
CA THR A 333 4.96 1.31 16.34
C THR A 333 4.00 2.49 16.16
N ASP A 334 4.24 3.32 15.15
CA ASP A 334 3.36 4.43 14.79
C ASP A 334 3.50 4.76 13.30
N ILE A 335 2.50 4.38 12.54
CA ILE A 335 2.46 4.61 11.08
C ILE A 335 2.34 6.09 10.72
N ASN A 336 1.81 6.94 11.61
CA ASN A 336 1.58 8.36 11.33
C ASN A 336 2.88 9.16 11.26
N VAL A 337 3.94 8.69 11.92
CA VAL A 337 5.26 9.33 11.91
C VAL A 337 6.33 8.50 11.18
N LEU A 338 5.97 7.32 10.68
CA LEU A 338 6.91 6.43 10.01
C LEU A 338 7.34 6.98 8.65
N GLU A 339 8.64 7.09 8.46
CA GLU A 339 9.28 7.34 7.16
C GLU A 339 9.97 6.05 6.65
N PRO A 340 9.26 5.15 5.93
CA PRO A 340 9.78 3.83 5.54
C PRO A 340 11.10 3.91 4.78
N TRP A 341 11.19 4.88 3.89
CA TRP A 341 12.38 5.17 3.10
C TRP A 341 13.60 5.49 3.96
N LYS A 342 13.45 6.43 4.91
CA LYS A 342 14.53 6.84 5.82
C LYS A 342 15.02 5.68 6.67
N VAL A 343 14.09 4.86 7.18
CA VAL A 343 14.42 3.67 7.96
C VAL A 343 15.21 2.66 7.12
N ALA A 344 14.76 2.35 5.91
CA ALA A 344 15.44 1.40 5.03
C ALA A 344 16.86 1.86 4.65
N ILE A 345 17.03 3.15 4.30
CA ILE A 345 18.35 3.70 3.94
C ILE A 345 19.28 3.74 5.16
N ALA A 346 18.78 4.09 6.33
CA ALA A 346 19.56 4.05 7.58
C ALA A 346 20.06 2.63 7.89
N ILE A 347 19.20 1.62 7.74
CA ILE A 347 19.60 0.21 7.89
C ILE A 347 20.70 -0.15 6.88
N ALA A 348 20.52 0.21 5.60
CA ALA A 348 21.51 -0.06 4.55
C ALA A 348 22.85 0.60 4.83
N GLU A 349 22.86 1.86 5.26
CA GLU A 349 24.04 2.62 5.63
C GLU A 349 24.80 1.96 6.78
N LYS A 350 24.12 1.62 7.88
CA LYS A 350 24.75 0.97 9.04
C LYS A 350 25.27 -0.43 8.72
N ILE A 351 24.49 -1.22 7.96
CA ILE A 351 24.97 -2.52 7.48
C ILE A 351 26.23 -2.36 6.66
N LYS A 352 26.28 -1.42 5.70
CA LYS A 352 27.45 -1.24 4.85
C LYS A 352 28.66 -0.70 5.60
N THR A 353 28.44 0.14 6.60
CA THR A 353 29.51 0.68 7.45
C THR A 353 30.14 -0.40 8.32
N ILE A 354 29.34 -1.26 8.96
CA ILE A 354 29.81 -2.30 9.88
C ILE A 354 30.28 -3.55 9.11
N TYR A 355 29.62 -3.88 8.00
CA TYR A 355 29.88 -5.07 7.19
C TYR A 355 30.18 -4.69 5.72
N PRO A 356 31.34 -4.06 5.44
CA PRO A 356 31.66 -3.52 4.11
C PRO A 356 31.71 -4.57 3.00
N ASP A 357 31.95 -5.85 3.36
CA ASP A 357 31.99 -6.98 2.42
C ASP A 357 30.61 -7.42 1.92
N ILE A 358 29.51 -6.89 2.47
CA ILE A 358 28.17 -7.10 1.92
C ILE A 358 28.03 -6.23 0.68
N LYS A 359 27.82 -6.91 -0.46
CA LYS A 359 27.70 -6.23 -1.76
C LYS A 359 26.23 -5.89 -2.03
N PHE A 360 25.92 -4.60 -2.12
CA PHE A 360 24.61 -4.11 -2.54
C PHE A 360 24.37 -4.21 -4.05
N ILE A 361 25.38 -4.64 -4.82
CA ILE A 361 25.32 -4.78 -6.27
C ILE A 361 25.77 -6.19 -6.63
N LYS A 362 24.90 -6.99 -7.25
CA LYS A 362 25.26 -8.30 -7.83
C LYS A 362 25.77 -8.19 -9.28
N SER A 363 25.36 -7.17 -10.05
CA SER A 363 25.75 -6.92 -11.45
C SER A 363 25.97 -5.43 -11.70
N LYS A 364 26.94 -5.09 -12.54
CA LYS A 364 27.21 -3.70 -12.95
C LYS A 364 26.35 -3.23 -14.12
N ASP A 365 25.74 -4.15 -14.86
CA ASP A 365 25.26 -3.88 -16.22
C ASP A 365 23.73 -3.78 -16.37
N ALA A 366 22.99 -3.88 -15.26
CA ALA A 366 21.54 -3.73 -15.30
C ALA A 366 21.05 -2.82 -14.17
N LEU A 367 20.06 -1.99 -14.47
CA LEU A 367 19.22 -1.37 -13.45
C LEU A 367 18.68 -2.48 -12.55
N THR A 368 19.12 -2.50 -11.30
CA THR A 368 18.68 -3.51 -10.35
C THR A 368 17.22 -3.28 -9.99
N LEU A 369 16.56 -4.29 -9.46
CA LEU A 369 15.21 -4.10 -8.92
C LEU A 369 15.22 -3.05 -7.80
N PHE A 370 16.33 -2.96 -7.05
CA PHE A 370 16.56 -1.88 -6.10
C PHE A 370 16.47 -0.49 -6.76
N ASP A 371 17.19 -0.23 -7.87
CA ASP A 371 17.12 1.06 -8.55
C ASP A 371 15.70 1.42 -9.00
N LYS A 372 14.93 0.41 -9.45
CA LYS A 372 13.54 0.59 -9.88
C LYS A 372 12.61 0.95 -8.72
N VAL A 373 12.76 0.28 -7.57
CA VAL A 373 11.99 0.56 -6.36
C VAL A 373 12.38 1.92 -5.79
N VAL A 374 13.68 2.14 -5.69
CA VAL A 374 14.29 3.36 -5.16
C VAL A 374 14.10 4.55 -6.11
N GLY A 375 14.08 4.32 -7.42
CA GLY A 375 13.96 5.38 -8.42
C GLY A 375 15.24 6.20 -8.59
N SER A 376 16.41 5.67 -8.20
CA SER A 376 17.69 6.35 -8.32
C SER A 376 18.87 5.38 -8.29
N THR A 377 19.81 5.53 -9.22
CA THR A 377 21.10 4.84 -9.18
C THR A 377 22.07 5.50 -8.19
N ASP A 378 21.92 6.80 -7.93
CA ASP A 378 22.79 7.56 -7.02
C ASP A 378 22.80 6.98 -5.61
N ILE A 379 21.63 6.53 -5.12
CA ILE A 379 21.51 5.94 -3.79
C ILE A 379 22.27 4.63 -3.72
N ARG A 380 22.08 3.74 -4.70
CA ARG A 380 22.80 2.47 -4.77
C ARG A 380 24.31 2.69 -4.85
N GLU A 381 24.74 3.63 -5.70
CA GLU A 381 26.16 3.95 -5.86
C GLU A 381 26.75 4.54 -4.58
N SER A 382 26.04 5.47 -3.93
CA SER A 382 26.48 6.07 -2.66
C SER A 382 26.63 5.02 -1.56
N ILE A 383 25.66 4.09 -1.43
CA ILE A 383 25.76 2.98 -0.48
C ILE A 383 26.93 2.06 -0.85
N ALA A 384 27.08 1.70 -2.12
CA ALA A 384 28.13 0.79 -2.57
C ALA A 384 29.54 1.33 -2.36
N THR A 385 29.73 2.64 -2.54
CA THR A 385 31.02 3.34 -2.38
C THR A 385 31.20 3.93 -0.98
N MET A 386 30.20 3.86 -0.10
CA MET A 386 30.19 4.49 1.22
C MET A 386 30.35 6.02 1.14
N ASP A 387 29.84 6.64 0.09
CA ASP A 387 29.81 8.10 -0.08
C ASP A 387 28.56 8.69 0.62
N TRP A 388 28.64 8.78 1.94
CA TRP A 388 27.55 9.26 2.79
C TRP A 388 27.24 10.75 2.56
N ASN A 389 28.22 11.54 2.12
CA ASN A 389 28.01 12.93 1.75
C ASN A 389 27.10 13.06 0.52
N ARG A 390 27.38 12.27 -0.53
CA ARG A 390 26.52 12.21 -1.73
C ARG A 390 25.11 11.75 -1.37
N LEU A 391 24.99 10.75 -0.51
CA LEU A 391 23.68 10.26 -0.04
C LEU A 391 22.90 11.33 0.71
N SER A 392 23.56 12.04 1.64
CA SER A 392 22.94 13.13 2.42
C SER A 392 22.51 14.30 1.54
N LEU A 393 23.33 14.71 0.57
CA LEU A 393 22.99 15.74 -0.40
C LEU A 393 21.79 15.34 -1.26
N TYR A 394 21.75 14.08 -1.70
CA TYR A 394 20.60 13.57 -2.44
C TYR A 394 19.32 13.62 -1.60
N GLN A 395 19.35 13.18 -0.35
CA GLN A 395 18.21 13.22 0.56
C GLN A 395 17.73 14.67 0.82
N ALA A 396 18.66 15.61 1.02
CA ALA A 396 18.34 17.02 1.24
C ALA A 396 17.64 17.64 0.02
N SER A 397 18.11 17.34 -1.20
CA SER A 397 17.52 17.84 -2.45
C SER A 397 16.08 17.38 -2.70
N GLN A 398 15.66 16.29 -2.07
CA GLN A 398 14.28 15.76 -2.19
C GLN A 398 13.32 16.40 -1.19
N GLY A 399 13.82 16.97 -0.09
CA GLY A 399 13.00 17.68 0.90
C GLY A 399 12.58 19.10 0.48
N GLU A 400 13.17 19.63 -0.60
CA GLU A 400 12.88 20.96 -1.15
C GLU A 400 11.88 20.92 -2.33
N GLN A 401 11.45 19.74 -2.78
CA GLN A 401 10.48 19.51 -3.87
C GLN A 401 9.10 19.14 -3.32
#